data_080674cbd4602df688a6be64aee2a2ce
#
_entry.id   080674cbd4602df688a6be64aee2a2ce
#
_cell.length_a   1.000
_cell.length_b   1.000
_cell.length_c   1.000
_cell.angle_alpha   90.00
_cell.angle_beta   90.00
_cell.angle_gamma   90.00
#
_symmetry.space_group_name_H-M   'P 1'
#
loop_
_entity.id
_entity.type
_entity.pdbx_description
1 polymer ?
#
loop_
_entity_poly.entity_id
_entity_poly.type
_entity_poly.pdbx_seq_one_letter_code
_entity_poly.pdbx_strand_id
1 'polypeptide(L)'
;MRAKEISIKFSHERPNGESFTTILNECGAGHISGENIAAGQKSPELAVKAWMNSQGHKLTMLNKENLYIGVGFYQDNDGRYYWVQNFADGNPDEKGTVIFDANGGSGGHTYVIPCGQRIYFKNVPIPQKNGYTFVCWVSEYNETNLTSTCAGRVIQTFYAKWAPNN
;
A
#
# COMPACT_ATOMS: atom_id res chain seq x y z
N MET A 1 -10.59 4.97 -3.92
CA MET A 1 -10.19 5.29 -2.55
C MET A 1 -9.54 6.68 -2.45
N ARG A 2 -8.34 6.94 -3.00
CA ARG A 2 -7.63 8.23 -2.86
C ARG A 2 -8.44 9.45 -3.35
N ALA A 3 -9.18 9.33 -4.46
CA ALA A 3 -10.07 10.40 -4.96
C ALA A 3 -11.17 10.80 -3.95
N LYS A 4 -11.67 9.85 -3.14
CA LYS A 4 -12.59 10.13 -2.03
C LYS A 4 -11.89 10.81 -0.86
N GLU A 5 -10.65 10.44 -0.54
CA GLU A 5 -9.88 11.09 0.52
C GLU A 5 -9.62 12.57 0.23
N ILE A 6 -9.27 12.92 -1.02
CA ILE A 6 -9.07 14.32 -1.40
C ILE A 6 -10.36 15.14 -1.43
N SER A 7 -11.54 14.52 -1.43
CA SER A 7 -12.80 15.25 -1.21
C SER A 7 -13.01 15.65 0.25
N ILE A 8 -12.40 14.92 1.19
CA ILE A 8 -12.43 15.22 2.62
C ILE A 8 -11.33 16.24 2.97
N LYS A 9 -10.12 16.01 2.46
CA LYS A 9 -8.97 16.88 2.65
C LYS A 9 -8.21 17.02 1.34
N PHE A 10 -8.35 18.17 0.68
CA PHE A 10 -7.66 18.42 -0.58
C PHE A 10 -6.17 18.71 -0.36
N SER A 11 -5.41 17.64 -0.20
CA SER A 11 -3.98 17.67 0.15
C SER A 11 -3.29 16.39 -0.34
N HIS A 12 -1.97 16.43 -0.51
CA HIS A 12 -1.12 15.24 -0.67
C HIS A 12 -0.97 14.46 0.64
N GLU A 13 -1.29 15.05 1.78
CA GLU A 13 -1.44 14.35 3.03
C GLU A 13 -2.83 13.71 3.09
N ARG A 14 -2.91 12.47 3.56
CA ARG A 14 -4.16 11.72 3.72
C ARG A 14 -4.98 12.27 4.91
N PRO A 15 -6.30 12.03 5.00
CA PRO A 15 -7.12 12.48 6.12
C PRO A 15 -6.66 11.97 7.49
N ASN A 16 -5.95 10.83 7.53
CA ASN A 16 -5.37 10.25 8.75
C ASN A 16 -3.99 10.83 9.12
N GLY A 17 -3.50 11.84 8.39
CA GLY A 17 -2.21 12.48 8.63
C GLY A 17 -1.01 11.81 7.94
N GLU A 18 -1.21 10.69 7.25
CA GLU A 18 -0.15 9.99 6.53
C GLU A 18 0.13 10.61 5.15
N SER A 19 1.31 10.34 4.61
CA SER A 19 1.65 10.68 3.22
C SER A 19 0.75 9.92 2.22
N PHE A 20 0.45 10.52 1.06
CA PHE A 20 -0.22 9.83 -0.05
C PHE A 20 0.51 8.54 -0.48
N THR A 21 1.82 8.46 -0.27
CA THR A 21 2.61 7.28 -0.61
C THR A 21 2.19 6.02 0.15
N THR A 22 1.55 6.17 1.31
CA THR A 22 1.06 5.02 2.10
C THR A 22 -0.13 4.29 1.45
N ILE A 23 -0.72 4.85 0.38
CA ILE A 23 -1.72 4.14 -0.42
C ILE A 23 -1.18 2.85 -1.05
N LEU A 24 0.14 2.73 -1.17
CA LEU A 24 0.81 1.49 -1.54
C LEU A 24 0.40 0.30 -0.70
N ASN A 25 0.27 0.53 0.60
CA ASN A 25 -0.14 -0.51 1.55
C ASN A 25 -1.53 -1.08 1.23
N GLU A 26 -2.29 -0.39 0.40
CA GLU A 26 -3.66 -0.73 0.05
C GLU A 26 -3.82 -1.23 -1.39
N CYS A 27 -2.99 -0.77 -2.32
CA CYS A 27 -3.12 -1.11 -3.74
C CYS A 27 -1.96 -1.93 -4.32
N GLY A 28 -0.93 -2.20 -3.53
CA GLY A 28 0.10 -3.15 -3.91
C GLY A 28 1.03 -2.69 -5.05
N ALA A 29 1.12 -1.40 -5.35
CA ALA A 29 2.09 -0.87 -6.28
C ALA A 29 3.49 -0.80 -5.66
N GLY A 30 4.57 -0.86 -6.43
CA GLY A 30 5.95 -0.85 -5.95
C GLY A 30 6.31 0.39 -5.11
N HIS A 31 6.84 1.42 -5.73
CA HIS A 31 7.13 2.71 -5.07
C HIS A 31 6.34 3.82 -5.76
N ILE A 32 5.62 4.65 -5.00
CA ILE A 32 4.94 5.83 -5.57
C ILE A 32 5.95 6.95 -5.76
N SER A 33 6.14 7.34 -7.00
CA SER A 33 7.05 8.38 -7.45
C SER A 33 6.38 9.75 -7.53
N GLY A 34 5.05 9.83 -7.56
CA GLY A 34 4.35 11.08 -7.63
C GLY A 34 2.82 10.99 -7.54
N GLU A 35 2.19 12.10 -7.22
CA GLU A 35 0.74 12.25 -7.20
C GLU A 35 0.33 13.59 -7.84
N ASN A 36 -0.68 13.55 -8.69
CA ASN A 36 -1.41 14.73 -9.15
C ASN A 36 -2.85 14.67 -8.63
N ILE A 37 -3.33 15.76 -8.04
CA ILE A 37 -4.71 15.89 -7.57
C ILE A 37 -5.37 17.10 -8.23
N ALA A 38 -6.68 16.98 -8.50
CA ALA A 38 -7.48 18.08 -9.04
C ALA A 38 -8.92 18.01 -8.50
N ALA A 39 -9.58 19.17 -8.43
CA ALA A 39 -10.97 19.28 -8.01
C ALA A 39 -11.74 20.33 -8.83
N GLY A 40 -12.98 19.99 -9.18
CA GLY A 40 -13.90 20.87 -9.89
C GLY A 40 -13.91 20.74 -11.42
N GLN A 41 -12.92 20.06 -12.02
CA GLN A 41 -12.93 19.78 -13.46
C GLN A 41 -14.03 18.77 -13.80
N LYS A 42 -14.89 19.13 -14.76
CA LYS A 42 -16.10 18.37 -15.10
C LYS A 42 -15.85 17.19 -16.04
N SER A 43 -14.64 16.97 -16.50
CA SER A 43 -14.26 15.82 -17.30
C SER A 43 -12.79 15.44 -17.08
N PRO A 44 -12.40 14.20 -17.40
CA PRO A 44 -11.00 13.77 -17.29
C PRO A 44 -10.06 14.58 -18.20
N GLU A 45 -10.53 15.00 -19.39
CA GLU A 45 -9.75 15.83 -20.31
C GLU A 45 -9.44 17.21 -19.70
N LEU A 46 -10.40 17.79 -18.99
CA LEU A 46 -10.22 19.07 -18.29
C LEU A 46 -9.25 18.93 -17.12
N ALA A 47 -9.29 17.81 -16.40
CA ALA A 47 -8.34 17.53 -15.32
C ALA A 47 -6.91 17.38 -15.87
N VAL A 48 -6.73 16.58 -16.92
CA VAL A 48 -5.43 16.41 -17.61
C VAL A 48 -4.92 17.74 -18.16
N LYS A 49 -5.79 18.53 -18.81
CA LYS A 49 -5.43 19.85 -19.33
C LYS A 49 -4.96 20.80 -18.22
N ALA A 50 -5.63 20.76 -17.06
CA ALA A 50 -5.24 21.58 -15.91
C ALA A 50 -3.85 21.16 -15.38
N TRP A 51 -3.59 19.86 -15.25
CA TRP A 51 -2.29 19.34 -14.84
C TRP A 51 -1.19 19.68 -15.85
N MET A 52 -1.45 19.55 -17.15
CA MET A 52 -0.48 19.88 -18.21
C MET A 52 -0.15 21.38 -18.26
N ASN A 53 -1.04 22.25 -17.81
CA ASN A 53 -0.79 23.69 -17.71
C ASN A 53 -0.06 24.10 -16.43
N SER A 54 0.16 23.18 -15.49
CA SER A 54 0.92 23.40 -14.26
C SER A 54 2.29 22.74 -14.40
N GLN A 55 3.36 23.50 -14.25
CA GLN A 55 4.73 23.01 -14.44
C GLN A 55 5.03 21.81 -13.51
N GLY A 56 4.65 21.87 -12.24
CA GLY A 56 4.90 20.78 -11.29
C GLY A 56 4.15 19.50 -11.66
N HIS A 57 2.83 19.61 -11.92
CA HIS A 57 2.03 18.46 -12.33
C HIS A 57 2.48 17.86 -13.66
N LYS A 58 2.85 18.73 -14.62
CA LYS A 58 3.37 18.30 -15.91
C LYS A 58 4.68 17.52 -15.77
N LEU A 59 5.59 17.98 -14.93
CA LEU A 59 6.85 17.25 -14.65
C LEU A 59 6.57 15.87 -14.03
N THR A 60 5.62 15.77 -13.11
CA THR A 60 5.19 14.49 -12.55
C THR A 60 4.65 13.56 -13.65
N MET A 61 3.79 14.06 -14.54
CA MET A 61 3.22 13.25 -15.63
C MET A 61 4.26 12.79 -16.66
N LEU A 62 5.25 13.62 -16.95
CA LEU A 62 6.28 13.37 -17.95
C LEU A 62 7.57 12.77 -17.39
N ASN A 63 7.59 12.40 -16.11
CA ASN A 63 8.73 11.75 -15.52
C ASN A 63 8.91 10.36 -16.16
N LYS A 64 10.05 10.18 -16.84
CA LYS A 64 10.40 8.96 -17.58
C LYS A 64 10.59 7.73 -16.69
N GLU A 65 10.80 7.93 -15.41
CA GLU A 65 10.93 6.84 -14.42
C GLU A 65 9.57 6.27 -13.98
N ASN A 66 8.46 6.94 -14.33
CA ASN A 66 7.13 6.40 -14.08
C ASN A 66 6.87 5.21 -15.02
N LEU A 67 6.63 4.05 -14.45
CA LEU A 67 6.30 2.83 -15.19
C LEU A 67 4.80 2.54 -15.14
N TYR A 68 4.10 3.02 -14.10
CA TYR A 68 2.68 2.78 -13.87
C TYR A 68 1.95 4.04 -13.48
N ILE A 69 0.68 4.06 -13.80
CA ILE A 69 -0.26 5.10 -13.40
C ILE A 69 -1.53 4.46 -12.82
N GLY A 70 -1.94 4.92 -11.65
CA GLY A 70 -3.27 4.67 -11.10
C GLY A 70 -4.12 5.93 -11.21
N VAL A 71 -5.33 5.82 -11.75
CA VAL A 71 -6.25 6.95 -11.88
C VAL A 71 -7.45 6.72 -10.99
N GLY A 72 -7.85 7.76 -10.25
CA GLY A 72 -9.05 7.76 -9.42
C GLY A 72 -9.97 8.93 -9.71
N PHE A 73 -11.26 8.66 -9.63
CA PHE A 73 -12.33 9.65 -9.74
C PHE A 73 -13.32 9.47 -8.58
N TYR A 74 -13.82 10.60 -8.08
CA TYR A 74 -14.90 10.64 -7.11
C TYR A 74 -15.73 11.90 -7.33
N GLN A 75 -17.05 11.77 -7.19
CA GLN A 75 -17.98 12.89 -7.14
C GLN A 75 -18.62 12.93 -5.75
N ASP A 76 -18.56 14.06 -5.07
CA ASP A 76 -19.18 14.23 -3.78
C ASP A 76 -20.71 14.47 -3.90
N ASN A 77 -21.37 14.56 -2.75
CA ASN A 77 -22.83 14.76 -2.69
C ASN A 77 -23.28 16.11 -3.24
N ASP A 78 -22.39 17.10 -3.29
CA ASP A 78 -22.64 18.44 -3.84
C ASP A 78 -22.36 18.48 -5.36
N GLY A 79 -22.01 17.34 -5.96
CA GLY A 79 -21.76 17.20 -7.39
C GLY A 79 -20.37 17.66 -7.82
N ARG A 80 -19.45 17.96 -6.89
CA ARG A 80 -18.09 18.36 -7.19
C ARG A 80 -17.23 17.15 -7.52
N TYR A 81 -16.39 17.28 -8.53
CA TYR A 81 -15.53 16.22 -9.04
C TYR A 81 -14.13 16.31 -8.47
N TYR A 82 -13.55 15.16 -8.16
CA TYR A 82 -12.19 14.99 -7.63
C TYR A 82 -11.45 13.95 -8.45
N TRP A 83 -10.25 14.29 -8.84
CA TRP A 83 -9.40 13.49 -9.72
C TRP A 83 -8.05 13.26 -9.07
N VAL A 84 -7.51 12.08 -9.25
CA VAL A 84 -6.17 11.74 -8.79
C VAL A 84 -5.43 10.88 -9.81
N GLN A 85 -4.15 11.14 -9.97
CA GLN A 85 -3.18 10.29 -10.63
C GLN A 85 -2.10 9.96 -9.61
N ASN A 86 -1.85 8.68 -9.38
CA ASN A 86 -0.68 8.21 -8.65
C ASN A 86 0.25 7.53 -9.66
N PHE A 87 1.51 7.90 -9.63
CA PHE A 87 2.55 7.36 -10.49
C PHE A 87 3.45 6.46 -9.67
N ALA A 88 3.94 5.36 -10.27
CA ALA A 88 4.84 4.44 -9.62
C ALA A 88 5.96 4.02 -10.58
N ASP A 89 7.14 3.77 -10.01
CA ASP A 89 8.37 3.38 -10.69
C ASP A 89 8.78 1.92 -10.44
N GLY A 90 7.92 1.14 -9.77
CA GLY A 90 8.19 -0.27 -9.46
C GLY A 90 8.07 -1.20 -10.68
N ASN A 91 8.81 -2.30 -10.65
CA ASN A 91 8.67 -3.38 -11.64
C ASN A 91 7.58 -4.37 -11.16
N PRO A 92 6.49 -4.62 -11.96
CA PRO A 92 5.44 -5.56 -11.57
C PRO A 92 5.92 -7.02 -11.55
N ASP A 93 6.98 -7.31 -12.28
CA ASP A 93 7.59 -8.65 -12.31
C ASP A 93 8.54 -8.87 -11.11
N GLU A 94 8.87 -7.80 -10.39
CA GLU A 94 9.70 -7.87 -9.19
C GLU A 94 8.95 -8.58 -8.07
N LYS A 95 9.58 -9.61 -7.52
CA LYS A 95 9.02 -10.38 -6.41
C LYS A 95 9.67 -9.98 -5.11
N GLY A 96 8.84 -9.83 -4.09
CA GLY A 96 9.26 -9.70 -2.70
C GLY A 96 9.12 -11.03 -1.97
N THR A 97 9.94 -11.19 -0.93
CA THR A 97 9.91 -12.38 -0.06
C THR A 97 9.41 -11.98 1.31
N VAL A 98 8.37 -12.68 1.78
CA VAL A 98 7.83 -12.52 3.13
C VAL A 98 7.89 -13.87 3.83
N ILE A 99 8.60 -13.91 4.96
CA ILE A 99 8.83 -15.10 5.77
C ILE A 99 7.98 -15.01 7.04
N PHE A 100 7.22 -16.05 7.32
CA PHE A 100 6.54 -16.28 8.58
C PHE A 100 7.27 -17.39 9.31
N ASP A 101 8.17 -17.02 10.24
CA ASP A 101 9.00 -17.93 11.01
C ASP A 101 8.22 -18.43 12.23
N ALA A 102 8.12 -19.74 12.36
CA ALA A 102 7.45 -20.37 13.49
C ALA A 102 8.17 -20.17 14.86
N ASN A 103 9.31 -19.52 14.89
CA ASN A 103 10.05 -19.12 16.09
C ASN A 103 10.19 -20.29 17.12
N GLY A 104 10.81 -21.35 16.67
CA GLY A 104 11.02 -22.58 17.47
C GLY A 104 9.79 -23.51 17.51
N GLY A 105 8.78 -23.26 16.70
CA GLY A 105 7.69 -24.18 16.38
C GLY A 105 7.87 -24.83 15.00
N SER A 106 6.78 -25.40 14.48
CA SER A 106 6.68 -25.96 13.12
C SER A 106 5.56 -25.24 12.33
N GLY A 107 5.56 -25.37 10.99
CA GLY A 107 4.54 -24.78 10.14
C GLY A 107 4.79 -23.31 9.75
N GLY A 108 6.05 -22.87 9.77
CA GLY A 108 6.46 -21.60 9.16
C GLY A 108 6.19 -21.60 7.65
N HIS A 109 6.03 -20.41 7.06
CA HIS A 109 5.70 -20.28 5.63
C HIS A 109 6.44 -19.11 4.97
N THR A 110 6.84 -19.31 3.72
CA THR A 110 7.49 -18.27 2.91
C THR A 110 6.66 -17.97 1.67
N TYR A 111 6.36 -16.71 1.46
CA TYR A 111 5.71 -16.20 0.26
C TYR A 111 6.74 -15.52 -0.63
N VAL A 112 6.77 -15.86 -1.92
CA VAL A 112 7.51 -15.16 -2.97
C VAL A 112 6.47 -14.67 -3.97
N ILE A 113 6.07 -13.42 -3.84
CA ILE A 113 4.93 -12.83 -4.56
C ILE A 113 5.32 -11.47 -5.15
N PRO A 114 4.57 -10.95 -6.13
CA PRO A 114 4.82 -9.63 -6.69
C PRO A 114 4.98 -8.56 -5.60
N CYS A 115 5.97 -7.67 -5.76
CA CYS A 115 6.13 -6.53 -4.87
C CYS A 115 4.83 -5.72 -4.81
N GLY A 116 4.45 -5.32 -3.60
CA GLY A 116 3.20 -4.63 -3.33
C GLY A 116 1.99 -5.54 -3.13
N GLN A 117 2.05 -6.82 -3.49
CA GLN A 117 0.95 -7.75 -3.19
C GLN A 117 0.78 -7.91 -1.68
N ARG A 118 -0.49 -7.82 -1.23
CA ARG A 118 -0.84 -7.89 0.20
C ARG A 118 -1.04 -9.33 0.68
N ILE A 119 -0.49 -9.62 1.83
CA ILE A 119 -0.75 -10.84 2.60
C ILE A 119 -1.54 -10.46 3.86
N TYR A 120 -2.74 -11.02 4.00
CA TYR A 120 -3.51 -10.90 5.23
C TYR A 120 -3.11 -12.00 6.21
N PHE A 121 -2.74 -11.67 7.44
CA PHE A 121 -2.23 -12.62 8.43
C PHE A 121 -3.24 -13.71 8.80
N LYS A 122 -4.53 -13.41 8.71
CA LYS A 122 -5.60 -14.41 8.89
C LYS A 122 -5.57 -15.55 7.87
N ASN A 123 -4.89 -15.35 6.72
CA ASN A 123 -4.76 -16.34 5.65
C ASN A 123 -3.42 -17.12 5.74
N VAL A 124 -2.53 -16.73 6.66
CA VAL A 124 -1.26 -17.43 6.88
C VAL A 124 -1.54 -18.64 7.77
N PRO A 125 -1.01 -19.84 7.43
CA PRO A 125 -1.17 -21.02 8.27
C PRO A 125 -0.72 -20.76 9.72
N ILE A 126 -1.51 -21.23 10.67
CA ILE A 126 -1.19 -21.11 12.10
C ILE A 126 -0.07 -22.12 12.42
N PRO A 127 1.08 -21.67 12.93
CA PRO A 127 2.17 -22.55 13.31
C PRO A 127 1.84 -23.33 14.59
N GLN A 128 2.61 -24.37 14.89
CA GLN A 128 2.42 -25.22 16.07
C GLN A 128 3.71 -25.30 16.90
N LYS A 129 3.56 -25.33 18.22
CA LYS A 129 4.67 -25.52 19.17
C LYS A 129 4.19 -26.27 20.41
N ASN A 130 4.84 -27.40 20.73
CA ASN A 130 4.46 -28.22 21.89
C ASN A 130 4.55 -27.42 23.19
N GLY A 131 3.48 -27.46 23.98
CA GLY A 131 3.39 -26.73 25.25
C GLY A 131 3.12 -25.23 25.11
N TYR A 132 2.76 -24.74 23.91
CA TYR A 132 2.49 -23.32 23.67
C TYR A 132 1.26 -23.11 22.79
N THR A 133 0.60 -22.00 23.00
CA THR A 133 -0.49 -21.49 22.14
C THR A 133 0.03 -20.34 21.28
N PHE A 134 -0.28 -20.36 19.98
CA PHE A 134 0.03 -19.25 19.07
C PHE A 134 -0.80 -18.02 19.44
N VAL A 135 -0.15 -16.86 19.57
CA VAL A 135 -0.79 -15.58 19.89
C VAL A 135 -0.98 -14.75 18.63
N CYS A 136 0.10 -14.42 17.94
CA CYS A 136 0.08 -13.60 16.73
C CYS A 136 1.42 -13.65 16.00
N TRP A 137 1.47 -13.06 14.82
CA TRP A 137 2.71 -12.74 14.12
C TRP A 137 3.22 -11.36 14.56
N VAL A 138 4.51 -11.22 14.80
CA VAL A 138 5.18 -9.96 15.17
C VAL A 138 6.30 -9.67 14.20
N SER A 139 6.54 -8.38 13.92
CA SER A 139 7.71 -7.95 13.15
C SER A 139 9.00 -8.11 13.97
N GLU A 140 10.15 -7.95 13.34
CA GLU A 140 11.46 -7.91 14.02
C GLU A 140 11.53 -6.80 15.10
N TYR A 141 10.70 -5.77 14.97
CA TYR A 141 10.58 -4.67 15.94
C TYR A 141 9.55 -4.96 17.05
N ASN A 142 9.05 -6.20 17.15
CA ASN A 142 8.01 -6.61 18.11
C ASN A 142 6.68 -5.86 17.99
N GLU A 143 6.37 -5.32 16.83
CA GLU A 143 5.05 -4.74 16.58
C GLU A 143 3.97 -5.81 16.67
N THR A 144 2.96 -5.55 17.47
CA THR A 144 1.78 -6.41 17.67
C THR A 144 0.56 -5.80 16.96
N ASN A 145 -0.51 -6.60 16.83
CA ASN A 145 -1.76 -6.18 16.16
C ASN A 145 -1.64 -5.95 14.65
N LEU A 146 -0.59 -6.45 14.04
CA LEU A 146 -0.46 -6.46 12.59
C LEU A 146 -1.50 -7.44 12.00
N THR A 147 -2.25 -6.98 11.00
CA THR A 147 -3.28 -7.78 10.33
C THR A 147 -2.92 -8.14 8.89
N SER A 148 -1.97 -7.45 8.32
CA SER A 148 -1.48 -7.67 6.96
C SER A 148 -0.11 -7.02 6.74
N THR A 149 0.58 -7.44 5.68
CA THR A 149 1.76 -6.79 5.14
C THR A 149 1.69 -6.76 3.62
N CYS A 150 2.48 -5.92 2.96
CA CYS A 150 2.72 -5.97 1.52
C CYS A 150 4.14 -6.45 1.27
N ALA A 151 4.33 -7.35 0.31
CA ALA A 151 5.67 -7.77 -0.09
C ALA A 151 6.47 -6.57 -0.62
N GLY A 152 7.62 -6.30 -0.02
CA GLY A 152 8.55 -5.25 -0.43
C GLY A 152 9.74 -5.82 -1.20
N ARG A 153 10.64 -4.94 -1.66
CA ARG A 153 11.90 -5.32 -2.33
C ARG A 153 12.91 -5.98 -1.39
N VAL A 154 12.78 -5.73 -0.09
CA VAL A 154 13.59 -6.36 0.95
C VAL A 154 12.83 -7.53 1.56
N ILE A 155 13.56 -8.54 2.01
CA ILE A 155 12.99 -9.67 2.73
C ILE A 155 12.38 -9.15 4.03
N GLN A 156 11.12 -9.51 4.26
CA GLN A 156 10.41 -9.20 5.50
C GLN A 156 10.20 -10.48 6.27
N THR A 157 10.54 -10.47 7.57
CA THR A 157 10.34 -11.63 8.44
C THR A 157 9.40 -11.28 9.58
N PHE A 158 8.40 -12.13 9.77
CA PHE A 158 7.48 -12.10 10.91
C PHE A 158 7.68 -13.36 11.73
N TYR A 159 7.71 -13.22 13.05
CA TYR A 159 7.96 -14.29 13.98
C TYR A 159 6.69 -14.66 14.74
N ALA A 160 6.46 -15.96 14.95
CA ALA A 160 5.38 -16.41 15.80
C ALA A 160 5.63 -15.98 17.25
N LYS A 161 4.63 -15.35 17.86
CA LYS A 161 4.59 -15.06 19.30
C LYS A 161 3.83 -16.18 20.00
N TRP A 162 4.40 -16.73 21.05
CA TRP A 162 3.89 -17.86 21.78
C TRP A 162 3.54 -17.51 23.23
N ALA A 163 2.47 -18.10 23.73
CA ALA A 163 2.12 -18.12 25.15
C ALA A 163 2.27 -19.56 25.68
N PRO A 164 2.90 -19.82 26.85
CA PRO A 164 2.95 -21.16 27.42
C PRO A 164 1.54 -21.66 27.76
N ASN A 165 1.28 -22.93 27.56
CA ASN A 165 0.06 -23.56 28.03
C ASN A 165 0.16 -23.77 29.56
N ASN A 166 -0.90 -23.42 30.28
CA ASN A 166 -1.00 -23.71 31.72
C ASN A 166 -1.21 -25.21 31.97
#